data_d75793c6d17f2a37c3a433acbb722273
#
_entry.id   d75793c6d17f2a37c3a433acbb722273
#
_cell.length_a   1.000
_cell.length_b   1.000
_cell.length_c   1.000
_cell.angle_alpha   90.00
_cell.angle_beta   90.00
_cell.angle_gamma   90.00
#
_symmetry.space_group_name_H-M   'P 1'
#
loop_
_entity.id
_entity.type
_entity.pdbx_description
1 polymer ?
#
loop_
_entity_poly.entity_id
_entity_poly.type
_entity_poly.pdbx_seq_one_letter_code
_entity_poly.pdbx_strand_id
1 'polypeptide(L)'
;SPLIVPHLVLGVAMLRLFALLEVRGSALWLTLAHVVIVTPYALRLMVAALTGADRSIEQAALSLGASHWTAFRRVTLPLVLPGITGGWMLAFINSFDEVTMSIFITAPQTVTLPVRMYMLATESIDPMMAAVSALIVGLTAGVMLLLDRLYGLDKVLVGPSS
;
A
#
# COMPACT_ATOMS: atom_id res chain seq x y z
N SER A 1 5.05 -15.34 -8.04
CA SER A 1 4.82 -13.97 -7.56
C SER A 1 4.10 -14.05 -6.19
N PRO A 2 4.51 -13.30 -5.15
CA PRO A 2 3.83 -13.27 -3.84
C PRO A 2 2.35 -12.85 -3.92
N LEU A 3 1.94 -12.19 -5.00
CA LEU A 3 0.56 -11.81 -5.29
C LEU A 3 -0.40 -12.99 -5.48
N ILE A 4 0.12 -14.22 -5.64
CA ILE A 4 -0.67 -15.43 -5.89
C ILE A 4 -0.99 -16.16 -4.56
N VAL A 5 -0.30 -15.82 -3.48
CA VAL A 5 -0.55 -16.49 -2.18
C VAL A 5 -1.85 -15.93 -1.57
N PRO A 6 -2.85 -16.79 -1.30
CA PRO A 6 -4.08 -16.32 -0.64
C PRO A 6 -3.76 -15.72 0.73
N HIS A 7 -4.32 -14.56 1.04
CA HIS A 7 -4.09 -13.85 2.31
C HIS A 7 -4.48 -14.71 3.53
N LEU A 8 -5.48 -15.57 3.38
CA LEU A 8 -5.85 -16.55 4.40
C LEU A 8 -4.71 -17.51 4.73
N VAL A 9 -4.05 -18.07 3.70
CA VAL A 9 -2.92 -19.00 3.89
C VAL A 9 -1.75 -18.27 4.54
N LEU A 10 -1.49 -17.03 4.12
CA LEU A 10 -0.47 -16.19 4.72
C LEU A 10 -0.78 -15.90 6.19
N GLY A 11 -2.05 -15.61 6.52
CA GLY A 11 -2.50 -15.38 7.88
C GLY A 11 -2.25 -16.56 8.80
N VAL A 12 -2.58 -17.77 8.36
CA VAL A 12 -2.32 -19.01 9.13
C VAL A 12 -0.82 -19.25 9.29
N ALA A 13 -0.03 -19.04 8.24
CA ALA A 13 1.42 -19.18 8.31
C ALA A 13 2.06 -18.18 9.29
N MET A 14 1.64 -16.91 9.23
CA MET A 14 2.10 -15.86 10.15
C MET A 14 1.65 -16.13 11.59
N LEU A 15 0.42 -16.61 11.79
CA LEU A 15 -0.06 -17.02 13.12
C LEU A 15 0.86 -18.08 13.74
N ARG A 16 1.23 -19.10 12.96
CA ARG A 16 2.14 -20.15 13.41
C ARG A 16 3.53 -19.59 13.71
N LEU A 17 4.06 -18.76 12.81
CA LEU A 17 5.37 -18.12 13.01
C LEU A 17 5.39 -17.26 14.28
N PHE A 18 4.37 -16.42 14.50
CA PHE A 18 4.28 -15.55 15.67
C PHE A 18 4.08 -16.35 16.98
N ALA A 19 3.42 -17.50 16.90
CA ALA A 19 3.31 -18.41 18.05
C ALA A 19 4.66 -19.05 18.38
N LEU A 20 5.44 -19.47 17.39
CA LEU A 20 6.76 -20.07 17.60
C LEU A 20 7.79 -19.04 18.13
N LEU A 21 7.66 -17.78 17.72
CA LEU A 21 8.54 -16.69 18.16
C LEU A 21 8.07 -16.03 19.46
N GLU A 22 6.91 -16.44 20.00
CA GLU A 22 6.28 -15.87 21.19
C GLU A 22 6.01 -14.35 21.10
N VAL A 23 5.76 -13.85 19.87
CA VAL A 23 5.58 -12.42 19.56
C VAL A 23 4.13 -12.02 19.27
N ARG A 24 3.16 -12.87 19.67
CA ARG A 24 1.73 -12.59 19.47
C ARG A 24 1.30 -11.33 20.21
N GLY A 25 0.41 -10.55 19.56
CA GLY A 25 -0.11 -9.30 20.15
C GLY A 25 0.83 -8.11 20.06
N SER A 26 1.92 -8.22 19.32
CA SER A 26 2.84 -7.10 19.07
C SER A 26 2.42 -6.29 17.84
N ALA A 27 2.24 -4.98 18.02
CA ALA A 27 1.95 -4.06 16.92
C ALA A 27 3.08 -4.05 15.87
N LEU A 28 4.33 -4.20 16.29
CA LEU A 28 5.48 -4.28 15.38
C LEU A 28 5.36 -5.46 14.43
N TRP A 29 5.05 -6.66 14.96
CA TRP A 29 4.93 -7.86 14.13
C TRP A 29 3.70 -7.82 13.22
N LEU A 30 2.60 -7.22 13.69
CA LEU A 30 1.43 -6.95 12.85
C LEU A 30 1.82 -6.02 11.70
N THR A 31 2.54 -4.94 11.96
CA THR A 31 3.03 -4.01 10.93
C THR A 31 3.94 -4.71 9.92
N LEU A 32 4.88 -5.55 10.39
CA LEU A 32 5.76 -6.33 9.50
C LEU A 32 4.97 -7.28 8.60
N ALA A 33 3.93 -7.92 9.11
CA ALA A 33 3.04 -8.76 8.30
C ALA A 33 2.33 -7.96 7.21
N HIS A 34 1.83 -6.76 7.52
CA HIS A 34 1.27 -5.84 6.52
C HIS A 34 2.30 -5.42 5.48
N VAL A 35 3.53 -5.09 5.89
CA VAL A 35 4.63 -4.77 4.96
C VAL A 35 4.87 -5.92 3.98
N VAL A 36 4.87 -7.18 4.44
CA VAL A 36 5.03 -8.35 3.56
C VAL A 36 3.95 -8.41 2.48
N ILE A 37 2.69 -8.14 2.85
CA ILE A 37 1.57 -8.16 1.89
C ILE A 37 1.66 -7.01 0.89
N VAL A 38 1.95 -5.78 1.33
CA VAL A 38 1.87 -4.60 0.46
C VAL A 38 3.11 -4.40 -0.41
N THR A 39 4.26 -4.96 -0.01
CA THR A 39 5.53 -4.83 -0.75
C THR A 39 5.41 -5.22 -2.22
N PRO A 40 4.78 -6.34 -2.62
CA PRO A 40 4.66 -6.71 -4.02
C PRO A 40 3.91 -5.69 -4.87
N TYR A 41 2.87 -5.07 -4.30
CA TYR A 41 2.09 -4.04 -4.99
C TYR A 41 2.90 -2.76 -5.22
N ALA A 42 3.57 -2.29 -4.17
CA ALA A 42 4.44 -1.12 -4.24
C ALA A 42 5.59 -1.33 -5.26
N LEU A 43 6.28 -2.47 -5.16
CA LEU A 43 7.39 -2.80 -6.06
C LEU A 43 6.95 -2.90 -7.52
N ARG A 44 5.78 -3.51 -7.79
CA ARG A 44 5.29 -3.67 -9.15
C ARG A 44 5.05 -2.33 -9.85
N LEU A 45 4.43 -1.37 -9.14
CA LEU A 45 4.18 -0.04 -9.71
C LEU A 45 5.47 0.78 -9.83
N MET A 46 6.39 0.67 -8.86
CA MET A 46 7.71 1.30 -8.96
C MET A 46 8.50 0.78 -10.17
N VAL A 47 8.54 -0.55 -10.36
CA VAL A 47 9.22 -1.17 -11.51
C VAL A 47 8.56 -0.75 -12.81
N ALA A 48 7.23 -0.71 -12.88
CA ALA A 48 6.51 -0.26 -14.08
C ALA A 48 6.86 1.20 -14.41
N ALA A 49 6.91 2.08 -13.41
CA ALA A 49 7.30 3.48 -13.60
C ALA A 49 8.74 3.64 -14.08
N LEU A 50 9.67 2.86 -13.51
CA LEU A 50 11.08 2.88 -13.92
C LEU A 50 11.29 2.33 -15.33
N THR A 51 10.56 1.28 -15.72
CA THR A 51 10.69 0.69 -17.07
C THR A 51 10.01 1.57 -18.13
N GLY A 52 8.99 2.33 -17.76
CA GLY A 52 8.32 3.29 -18.65
C GLY A 52 9.05 4.64 -18.78
N ALA A 53 10.03 4.93 -17.92
CA ALA A 53 10.79 6.16 -17.98
C ALA A 53 11.82 6.13 -19.14
N ASP A 54 11.88 7.20 -19.90
CA ASP A 54 12.86 7.34 -21.00
C ASP A 54 14.27 7.58 -20.43
N ARG A 55 15.12 6.57 -20.55
CA ARG A 55 16.53 6.63 -20.12
C ARG A 55 17.37 7.62 -20.89
N SER A 56 16.92 8.05 -22.08
CA SER A 56 17.67 9.03 -22.90
C SER A 56 17.79 10.37 -22.18
N ILE A 57 16.79 10.75 -21.39
CA ILE A 57 16.78 12.01 -20.62
C ILE A 57 17.86 11.99 -19.52
N GLU A 58 18.02 10.86 -18.84
CA GLU A 58 19.08 10.67 -17.84
C GLU A 58 20.48 10.69 -18.48
N GLN A 59 20.63 9.99 -19.62
CA GLN A 59 21.88 10.00 -20.38
C GLN A 59 22.24 11.39 -20.92
N ALA A 60 21.27 12.16 -21.38
CA ALA A 60 21.48 13.54 -21.82
C ALA A 60 21.98 14.41 -20.65
N ALA A 61 21.40 14.28 -19.46
CA ALA A 61 21.84 15.01 -18.28
C ALA A 61 23.30 14.66 -17.90
N LEU A 62 23.67 13.36 -17.95
CA LEU A 62 25.04 12.91 -17.71
C LEU A 62 26.02 13.46 -18.77
N SER A 63 25.62 13.48 -20.04
CA SER A 63 26.44 14.04 -21.15
C SER A 63 26.66 15.55 -21.00
N LEU A 64 25.75 16.26 -20.36
CA LEU A 64 25.90 17.68 -20.02
C LEU A 64 26.72 17.91 -18.74
N GLY A 65 27.35 16.88 -18.19
CA GLY A 65 28.25 16.98 -17.02
C GLY A 65 27.56 16.85 -15.66
N ALA A 66 26.30 16.45 -15.61
CA ALA A 66 25.65 16.15 -14.34
C ALA A 66 26.28 14.91 -13.69
N SER A 67 26.47 14.92 -12.36
CA SER A 67 26.79 13.70 -11.64
C SER A 67 25.62 12.70 -11.63
N HIS A 68 25.88 11.40 -11.45
CA HIS A 68 24.83 10.39 -11.33
C HIS A 68 23.79 10.72 -10.26
N TRP A 69 24.22 11.26 -9.12
CA TRP A 69 23.32 11.69 -8.05
C TRP A 69 22.43 12.87 -8.47
N THR A 70 23.00 13.83 -9.19
CA THR A 70 22.26 14.97 -9.71
C THR A 70 21.23 14.54 -10.77
N ALA A 71 21.63 13.68 -11.71
CA ALA A 71 20.73 13.10 -12.70
C ALA A 71 19.60 12.31 -12.03
N PHE A 72 19.92 11.43 -11.07
CA PHE A 72 18.90 10.71 -10.31
C PHE A 72 17.91 11.64 -9.63
N ARG A 73 18.39 12.61 -8.84
CA ARG A 73 17.52 13.47 -8.02
C ARG A 73 16.70 14.46 -8.85
N ARG A 74 17.26 15.00 -9.96
CA ARG A 74 16.62 16.06 -10.76
C ARG A 74 15.88 15.56 -11.99
N VAL A 75 16.18 14.34 -12.44
CA VAL A 75 15.60 13.77 -13.66
C VAL A 75 14.84 12.48 -13.33
N THR A 76 15.54 11.44 -12.89
CA THR A 76 14.94 10.11 -12.72
C THR A 76 13.87 10.11 -11.64
N LEU A 77 14.17 10.64 -10.45
CA LEU A 77 13.24 10.65 -9.33
C LEU A 77 11.91 11.39 -9.63
N PRO A 78 11.91 12.61 -10.20
CA PRO A 78 10.67 13.27 -10.60
C PRO A 78 9.86 12.50 -11.65
N LEU A 79 10.54 11.84 -12.61
CA LEU A 79 9.87 11.06 -13.64
C LEU A 79 9.16 9.83 -13.09
N VAL A 80 9.73 9.17 -12.07
CA VAL A 80 9.15 7.96 -11.47
C VAL A 80 8.27 8.26 -10.26
N LEU A 81 8.26 9.49 -9.75
CA LEU A 81 7.50 9.89 -8.57
C LEU A 81 6.01 9.57 -8.68
N PRO A 82 5.32 9.75 -9.83
CA PRO A 82 3.92 9.33 -9.98
C PRO A 82 3.72 7.83 -9.75
N GLY A 83 4.65 6.99 -10.22
CA GLY A 83 4.60 5.53 -9.97
C GLY A 83 4.86 5.16 -8.51
N ILE A 84 5.79 5.87 -7.84
CA ILE A 84 6.05 5.70 -6.41
C ILE A 84 4.81 6.05 -5.59
N THR A 85 4.20 7.21 -5.88
CA THR A 85 2.98 7.66 -5.17
C THR A 85 1.80 6.72 -5.42
N GLY A 86 1.59 6.28 -6.66
CA GLY A 86 0.57 5.28 -7.00
C GLY A 86 0.81 3.94 -6.28
N GLY A 87 2.07 3.48 -6.24
CA GLY A 87 2.46 2.27 -5.51
C GLY A 87 2.20 2.38 -4.01
N TRP A 88 2.52 3.52 -3.41
CA TRP A 88 2.26 3.80 -2.00
C TRP A 88 0.75 3.84 -1.71
N MET A 89 -0.04 4.49 -2.57
CA MET A 89 -1.50 4.54 -2.40
C MET A 89 -2.12 3.15 -2.47
N LEU A 90 -1.73 2.34 -3.45
CA LEU A 90 -2.23 0.98 -3.59
C LEU A 90 -1.84 0.12 -2.39
N ALA A 91 -0.60 0.26 -1.90
CA ALA A 91 -0.12 -0.39 -0.69
C ALA A 91 -0.93 0.03 0.54
N PHE A 92 -1.21 1.33 0.68
CA PHE A 92 -2.02 1.87 1.77
C PHE A 92 -3.45 1.31 1.75
N ILE A 93 -4.12 1.34 0.59
CA ILE A 93 -5.49 0.82 0.45
C ILE A 93 -5.53 -0.67 0.80
N ASN A 94 -4.62 -1.47 0.25
CA ASN A 94 -4.56 -2.91 0.55
C ASN A 94 -4.25 -3.20 2.03
N SER A 95 -3.35 -2.42 2.65
CA SER A 95 -3.05 -2.56 4.08
C SER A 95 -4.22 -2.15 4.96
N PHE A 96 -4.93 -1.08 4.57
CA PHE A 96 -6.04 -0.55 5.35
C PHE A 96 -7.26 -1.46 5.32
N ASP A 97 -7.55 -2.10 4.18
CA ASP A 97 -8.69 -3.02 4.01
C ASP A 97 -8.36 -4.48 4.39
N GLU A 98 -7.14 -4.74 4.91
CA GLU A 98 -6.70 -6.11 5.19
C GLU A 98 -7.35 -6.68 6.45
N VAL A 99 -8.31 -7.55 6.26
CA VAL A 99 -9.02 -8.30 7.32
C VAL A 99 -8.60 -9.76 7.31
N THR A 100 -8.40 -10.34 6.12
CA THR A 100 -8.29 -11.80 5.93
C THR A 100 -7.07 -12.40 6.63
N MET A 101 -5.90 -11.78 6.54
CA MET A 101 -4.71 -12.18 7.29
C MET A 101 -4.78 -11.67 8.73
N SER A 102 -5.20 -10.42 8.89
CA SER A 102 -5.14 -9.72 10.18
C SER A 102 -5.96 -10.40 11.25
N ILE A 103 -7.11 -11.00 10.91
CA ILE A 103 -7.96 -11.70 11.89
C ILE A 103 -7.24 -12.86 12.60
N PHE A 104 -6.23 -13.49 11.95
CA PHE A 104 -5.46 -14.59 12.53
C PHE A 104 -4.34 -14.11 13.44
N ILE A 105 -3.78 -12.93 13.19
CA ILE A 105 -2.56 -12.45 13.84
C ILE A 105 -2.77 -11.33 14.84
N THR A 106 -3.97 -10.72 14.87
CA THR A 106 -4.31 -9.72 15.86
C THR A 106 -4.55 -10.33 17.25
N ALA A 107 -4.35 -9.51 18.28
CA ALA A 107 -4.69 -9.79 19.66
C ALA A 107 -5.56 -8.63 20.19
N PRO A 108 -6.22 -8.75 21.35
CA PRO A 108 -7.12 -7.72 21.87
C PRO A 108 -6.54 -6.30 21.88
N GLN A 109 -5.21 -6.18 22.06
CA GLN A 109 -4.48 -4.90 22.11
C GLN A 109 -4.09 -4.37 20.72
N THR A 110 -4.16 -5.20 19.67
CA THR A 110 -3.67 -4.87 18.32
C THR A 110 -4.72 -5.08 17.23
N VAL A 111 -6.00 -5.15 17.62
CA VAL A 111 -7.10 -5.29 16.66
C VAL A 111 -7.15 -4.05 15.77
N THR A 112 -7.06 -4.27 14.45
CA THR A 112 -7.22 -3.20 13.47
C THR A 112 -8.70 -2.81 13.34
N LEU A 113 -8.96 -1.58 12.88
CA LEU A 113 -10.32 -1.09 12.71
C LEU A 113 -11.16 -1.98 11.77
N PRO A 114 -10.68 -2.40 10.59
CA PRO A 114 -11.45 -3.30 9.73
C PRO A 114 -11.75 -4.67 10.37
N VAL A 115 -10.79 -5.25 11.09
CA VAL A 115 -11.01 -6.51 11.83
C VAL A 115 -12.06 -6.32 12.92
N ARG A 116 -12.01 -5.21 13.66
CA ARG A 116 -13.01 -4.90 14.68
C ARG A 116 -14.42 -4.74 14.10
N MET A 117 -14.52 -4.05 12.95
CA MET A 117 -15.77 -3.90 12.23
C MET A 117 -16.31 -5.26 11.76
N TYR A 118 -15.45 -6.11 11.22
CA TYR A 118 -15.83 -7.48 10.81
C TYR A 118 -16.37 -8.29 11.98
N MET A 119 -15.69 -8.27 13.14
CA MET A 119 -16.15 -8.96 14.36
C MET A 119 -17.53 -8.45 14.80
N LEU A 120 -17.71 -7.14 14.87
CA LEU A 120 -18.99 -6.55 15.23
C LEU A 120 -20.10 -6.92 14.23
N ALA A 121 -19.79 -6.94 12.94
CA ALA A 121 -20.75 -7.32 11.89
C ALA A 121 -21.24 -8.76 12.01
N THR A 122 -20.40 -9.66 12.52
CA THR A 122 -20.74 -11.06 12.71
C THR A 122 -21.47 -11.32 14.04
N GLU A 123 -21.29 -10.43 15.03
CA GLU A 123 -21.93 -10.58 16.34
C GLU A 123 -23.31 -9.89 16.40
N SER A 124 -23.46 -8.70 15.80
CA SER A 124 -24.71 -7.93 15.81
C SER A 124 -24.76 -6.90 14.69
N ILE A 125 -25.96 -6.63 14.17
CA ILE A 125 -26.17 -5.52 13.24
C ILE A 125 -26.44 -4.25 14.08
N ASP A 126 -25.37 -3.45 14.32
CA ASP A 126 -25.45 -2.19 15.04
C ASP A 126 -25.48 -1.01 14.04
N PRO A 127 -26.45 -0.07 14.15
CA PRO A 127 -26.46 1.16 13.34
C PRO A 127 -25.17 1.97 13.38
N MET A 128 -24.41 1.88 14.48
CA MET A 128 -23.10 2.53 14.61
C MET A 128 -22.11 2.05 13.56
N MET A 129 -22.22 0.81 13.09
CA MET A 129 -21.37 0.28 12.02
C MET A 129 -21.57 1.03 10.70
N ALA A 130 -22.81 1.38 10.36
CA ALA A 130 -23.10 2.16 9.16
C ALA A 130 -22.45 3.54 9.23
N ALA A 131 -22.48 4.19 10.41
CA ALA A 131 -21.84 5.48 10.61
C ALA A 131 -20.32 5.39 10.49
N VAL A 132 -19.68 4.39 11.11
CA VAL A 132 -18.22 4.17 11.01
C VAL A 132 -17.83 3.85 9.58
N SER A 133 -18.59 2.99 8.89
CA SER A 133 -18.34 2.67 7.47
C SER A 133 -18.41 3.92 6.59
N ALA A 134 -19.44 4.75 6.77
CA ALA A 134 -19.58 6.00 6.02
C ALA A 134 -18.42 6.97 6.28
N LEU A 135 -17.94 7.08 7.52
CA LEU A 135 -16.77 7.88 7.86
C LEU A 135 -15.49 7.37 7.19
N ILE A 136 -15.28 6.06 7.19
CA ILE A 136 -14.09 5.44 6.54
C ILE A 136 -14.14 5.68 5.03
N VAL A 137 -15.29 5.43 4.39
CA VAL A 137 -15.48 5.68 2.96
C VAL A 137 -15.24 7.16 2.64
N GLY A 138 -15.81 8.07 3.43
CA GLY A 138 -15.62 9.51 3.26
C GLY A 138 -14.16 9.93 3.44
N LEU A 139 -13.48 9.40 4.46
CA LEU A 139 -12.06 9.68 4.71
C LEU A 139 -11.19 9.17 3.56
N THR A 140 -11.40 7.92 3.14
CA THR A 140 -10.62 7.30 2.05
C THR A 140 -10.84 8.06 0.73
N ALA A 141 -12.09 8.38 0.40
CA ALA A 141 -12.41 9.19 -0.78
C ALA A 141 -11.78 10.59 -0.70
N GLY A 142 -11.82 11.24 0.47
CA GLY A 142 -11.19 12.54 0.69
C GLY A 142 -9.68 12.50 0.52
N VAL A 143 -9.02 11.49 1.06
CA VAL A 143 -7.57 11.28 0.88
C VAL A 143 -7.23 11.03 -0.59
N MET A 144 -8.01 10.18 -1.28
CA MET A 144 -7.81 9.93 -2.71
C MET A 144 -7.96 11.19 -3.55
N LEU A 145 -9.01 11.98 -3.32
CA LEU A 145 -9.23 13.24 -4.04
C LEU A 145 -8.13 14.27 -3.75
N LEU A 146 -7.64 14.32 -2.51
CA LEU A 146 -6.53 15.20 -2.15
C LEU A 146 -5.24 14.79 -2.88
N LEU A 147 -4.92 13.51 -2.89
CA LEU A 147 -3.74 12.99 -3.57
C LEU A 147 -3.85 13.14 -5.08
N ASP A 148 -5.04 12.96 -5.65
CA ASP A 148 -5.28 13.22 -7.07
C ASP A 148 -5.04 14.68 -7.41
N ARG A 149 -5.54 15.62 -6.62
CA ARG A 149 -5.28 17.06 -6.82
C ARG A 149 -3.82 17.45 -6.66
N LEU A 150 -3.08 16.83 -5.74
CA LEU A 150 -1.67 17.16 -5.48
C LEU A 150 -0.71 16.53 -6.50
N TYR A 151 -1.01 15.33 -6.98
CA TYR A 151 -0.10 14.53 -7.81
C TYR A 151 -0.63 14.22 -9.21
N GLY A 152 -1.90 14.57 -9.52
CA GLY A 152 -2.49 14.39 -10.85
C GLY A 152 -2.56 12.92 -11.25
N LEU A 153 -3.22 12.09 -10.44
CA LEU A 153 -3.35 10.65 -10.68
C LEU A 153 -4.00 10.29 -12.02
N ASP A 154 -4.82 11.18 -12.57
CA ASP A 154 -5.38 11.05 -13.91
C ASP A 154 -4.30 10.85 -14.99
N LYS A 155 -3.13 11.47 -14.82
CA LYS A 155 -1.99 11.30 -15.74
C LYS A 155 -1.31 9.97 -15.64
N VAL A 156 -1.47 9.27 -14.50
CA VAL A 156 -0.85 7.96 -14.22
C VAL A 156 -1.74 6.81 -14.67
N LEU A 157 -3.06 6.97 -14.54
CA LEU A 157 -4.04 5.91 -14.83
C LEU A 157 -4.53 5.92 -16.28
N VAL A 158 -4.60 7.08 -16.92
CA VAL A 158 -5.22 7.22 -18.27
C VAL A 158 -4.18 7.26 -19.39
N GLY A 159 -2.88 7.44 -19.10
CA GLY A 159 -1.85 7.62 -20.13
C GLY A 159 -2.01 8.94 -20.89
N PRO A 160 -1.01 9.41 -21.61
CA PRO A 160 -1.18 10.60 -22.45
C PRO A 160 -2.18 10.26 -23.55
N SER A 161 -3.34 10.91 -23.52
CA SER A 161 -4.28 10.91 -24.64
C SER A 161 -3.55 11.49 -25.86
N SER A 162 -3.28 10.65 -26.84
CA SER A 162 -2.75 10.98 -28.16
C SER A 162 -3.62 12.02 -28.85
#